data_68e3d6b65e761414ff9cffaf51c72778
#
_entry.id   68e3d6b65e761414ff9cffaf51c72778
#
_cell.length_a   1.000
_cell.length_b   1.000
_cell.length_c   1.000
_cell.angle_alpha   90.00
_cell.angle_beta   90.00
_cell.angle_gamma   90.00
#
_symmetry.space_group_name_H-M   'P 1'
#
loop_
_entity.id
_entity.type
_entity.pdbx_description
1 polymer ?
#
loop_
_entity_poly.entity_id
_entity_poly.type
_entity_poly.pdbx_seq_one_letter_code
_entity_poly.pdbx_strand_id
1 'polypeptide(L)'
;KAELKYPFVEYHPVEIAYKGQKLLGCRSKNFLKENQKLIPLEKLYRQNTGKSLALSLVEFPEVPNRIRYTVEQVEKYTGLHDFGKYLTAMLELDAFFLNEDRHTNNIAVLYDTEKDCYELSPIFDQGLSLLADTSFDFSLERPLEDCIKRVEAKPFHSSFVQQVDAAEELYGIQIHFNFGAKEVQKELQTLNEGYSEEIIMRIERLLREQMRRYAYLVD
;
A
#
# COMPACT_ATOMS: atom_id res chain seq x y z
N LYS A 1 13.86 -0.86 -10.19
CA LYS A 1 14.30 -0.85 -8.78
C LYS A 1 13.96 0.51 -8.24
N ALA A 2 12.96 0.60 -7.34
CA ALA A 2 12.78 1.82 -6.58
C ALA A 2 13.85 1.83 -5.48
N GLU A 3 14.52 2.94 -5.26
CA GLU A 3 15.28 3.15 -4.03
C GLU A 3 14.28 3.47 -2.91
N LEU A 4 13.58 2.43 -2.47
CA LEU A 4 12.68 2.57 -1.34
C LEU A 4 13.53 2.66 -0.07
N LYS A 5 13.45 3.78 0.62
CA LYS A 5 14.12 4.02 1.90
C LYS A 5 13.59 3.08 3.00
N TYR A 6 12.35 2.60 2.85
CA TYR A 6 11.65 1.77 3.82
C TYR A 6 11.57 0.32 3.37
N PRO A 7 11.71 -0.66 4.27
CA PRO A 7 11.56 -2.06 3.94
C PRO A 7 10.11 -2.38 3.53
N PHE A 8 9.95 -3.35 2.66
CA PHE A 8 8.65 -3.88 2.24
C PHE A 8 8.65 -5.40 2.28
N VAL A 9 7.45 -5.98 2.37
CA VAL A 9 7.28 -7.43 2.36
C VAL A 9 7.31 -7.94 0.93
N GLU A 10 8.21 -8.88 0.65
CA GLU A 10 8.26 -9.56 -0.64
C GLU A 10 7.23 -10.70 -0.67
N TYR A 11 6.42 -10.73 -1.73
CA TYR A 11 5.46 -11.78 -2.01
C TYR A 11 5.89 -12.58 -3.23
N HIS A 12 5.82 -13.90 -3.13
CA HIS A 12 6.17 -14.81 -4.23
C HIS A 12 4.94 -15.64 -4.60
N PRO A 13 4.59 -15.77 -5.90
CA PRO A 13 3.53 -16.65 -6.34
C PRO A 13 3.84 -18.09 -5.97
N VAL A 14 2.82 -18.85 -5.61
CA VAL A 14 2.94 -20.25 -5.23
C VAL A 14 1.67 -21.01 -5.62
N GLU A 15 1.83 -22.23 -6.14
CA GLU A 15 0.69 -23.15 -6.32
C GLU A 15 0.36 -23.81 -4.99
N ILE A 16 -0.89 -23.74 -4.57
CA ILE A 16 -1.40 -24.31 -3.33
C ILE A 16 -2.39 -25.42 -3.67
N ALA A 17 -2.12 -26.63 -3.19
CA ALA A 17 -3.08 -27.74 -3.28
C ALA A 17 -4.06 -27.68 -2.10
N TYR A 18 -5.34 -27.45 -2.38
CA TYR A 18 -6.40 -27.43 -1.37
C TYR A 18 -7.62 -28.22 -1.83
N LYS A 19 -8.05 -29.19 -1.04
CA LYS A 19 -9.21 -30.07 -1.34
C LYS A 19 -9.18 -30.67 -2.76
N GLY A 20 -8.00 -31.11 -3.23
CA GLY A 20 -7.82 -31.69 -4.54
C GLY A 20 -7.78 -30.70 -5.73
N GLN A 21 -7.87 -29.42 -5.45
CA GLN A 21 -7.74 -28.35 -6.45
C GLN A 21 -6.37 -27.68 -6.34
N LYS A 22 -5.83 -27.21 -7.46
CA LYS A 22 -4.65 -26.36 -7.53
C LYS A 22 -5.10 -24.92 -7.62
N LEU A 23 -4.64 -24.12 -6.67
CA LEU A 23 -4.96 -22.70 -6.56
C LEU A 23 -3.68 -21.88 -6.67
N LEU A 24 -3.74 -20.78 -7.40
CA LEU A 24 -2.68 -19.78 -7.34
C LEU A 24 -2.81 -19.00 -6.02
N GLY A 25 -1.72 -18.92 -5.29
CA GLY A 25 -1.62 -18.15 -4.04
C GLY A 25 -0.33 -17.37 -3.98
N CYS A 26 -0.06 -16.77 -2.84
CA CYS A 26 1.21 -16.11 -2.58
C CYS A 26 1.78 -16.53 -1.24
N ARG A 27 3.09 -16.43 -1.10
CA ARG A 27 3.82 -16.62 0.16
C ARG A 27 4.75 -15.44 0.42
N SER A 28 4.93 -15.11 1.68
CA SER A 28 5.96 -14.19 2.15
C SER A 28 6.70 -14.78 3.35
N LYS A 29 7.88 -14.25 3.65
CA LYS A 29 8.56 -14.54 4.90
C LYS A 29 7.85 -13.80 6.04
N ASN A 30 7.73 -14.44 7.20
CA ASN A 30 7.38 -13.73 8.41
C ASN A 30 8.50 -12.73 8.74
N PHE A 31 8.20 -11.44 8.73
CA PHE A 31 9.18 -10.38 9.02
C PHE A 31 9.32 -10.09 10.52
N LEU A 32 8.43 -10.63 11.35
CA LEU A 32 8.50 -10.45 12.81
C LEU A 32 9.62 -11.28 13.42
N LYS A 33 10.43 -10.68 14.28
CA LYS A 33 11.34 -11.36 15.18
C LYS A 33 10.56 -11.90 16.40
N GLU A 34 11.15 -12.81 17.17
CA GLU A 34 10.50 -13.44 18.34
C GLU A 34 10.02 -12.41 19.38
N ASN A 35 10.79 -11.33 19.56
CA ASN A 35 10.50 -10.25 20.49
C ASN A 35 9.64 -9.12 19.87
N GLN A 36 9.22 -9.22 18.62
CA GLN A 36 8.46 -8.18 17.94
C GLN A 36 6.97 -8.51 17.82
N LYS A 37 6.13 -7.48 17.94
CA LYS A 37 4.69 -7.55 17.71
C LYS A 37 4.29 -6.51 16.66
N LEU A 38 3.49 -6.92 15.69
CA LEU A 38 2.84 -6.00 14.75
C LEU A 38 1.64 -5.35 15.43
N ILE A 39 1.61 -4.03 15.46
CA ILE A 39 0.51 -3.26 16.05
C ILE A 39 -0.11 -2.36 14.97
N PRO A 40 -1.28 -2.74 14.40
CA PRO A 40 -2.03 -1.91 13.48
C PRO A 40 -2.40 -0.56 14.11
N LEU A 41 -2.47 0.51 13.31
CA LEU A 41 -2.78 1.85 13.81
C LEU A 41 -4.15 1.92 14.50
N GLU A 42 -5.13 1.21 13.99
CA GLU A 42 -6.46 1.11 14.62
C GLU A 42 -6.35 0.56 16.05
N LYS A 43 -5.52 -0.47 16.26
CA LYS A 43 -5.27 -1.06 17.56
C LYS A 43 -4.46 -0.12 18.46
N LEU A 44 -3.37 0.48 17.92
CA LEU A 44 -2.54 1.44 18.66
C LEU A 44 -3.39 2.59 19.19
N TYR A 45 -4.20 3.19 18.33
CA TYR A 45 -5.04 4.31 18.68
C TYR A 45 -6.11 3.92 19.71
N ARG A 46 -6.78 2.77 19.50
CA ARG A 46 -7.81 2.27 20.43
C ARG A 46 -7.26 1.97 21.82
N GLN A 47 -6.08 1.42 21.92
CA GLN A 47 -5.42 1.14 23.21
C GLN A 47 -5.13 2.41 24.01
N ASN A 48 -4.81 3.52 23.32
CA ASN A 48 -4.44 4.77 23.97
C ASN A 48 -5.61 5.74 24.19
N THR A 49 -6.69 5.65 23.41
CA THR A 49 -7.81 6.61 23.44
C THR A 49 -9.16 5.99 23.77
N GLY A 50 -9.30 4.67 23.66
CA GLY A 50 -10.57 3.96 23.75
C GLY A 50 -11.47 4.10 22.50
N LYS A 51 -11.03 4.84 21.46
CA LYS A 51 -11.82 5.17 20.26
C LYS A 51 -11.28 4.45 19.01
N SER A 52 -12.08 4.39 17.95
CA SER A 52 -11.64 3.97 16.62
C SER A 52 -10.93 5.13 15.90
N LEU A 53 -9.74 4.87 15.32
CA LEU A 53 -9.03 5.85 14.50
C LEU A 53 -9.86 6.17 13.25
N ALA A 54 -10.33 5.15 12.53
CA ALA A 54 -11.10 5.33 11.30
C ALA A 54 -12.33 6.22 11.53
N LEU A 55 -13.05 6.03 12.64
CA LEU A 55 -14.19 6.87 12.98
C LEU A 55 -13.78 8.30 13.38
N SER A 56 -12.67 8.46 14.11
CA SER A 56 -12.17 9.77 14.49
C SER A 56 -11.73 10.62 13.28
N LEU A 57 -11.23 9.99 12.21
CA LEU A 57 -10.83 10.69 10.99
C LEU A 57 -12.02 11.35 10.27
N VAL A 58 -13.22 10.83 10.41
CA VAL A 58 -14.44 11.40 9.79
C VAL A 58 -14.76 12.79 10.37
N GLU A 59 -14.31 13.09 11.58
CA GLU A 59 -14.52 14.39 12.22
C GLU A 59 -13.74 15.53 11.53
N PHE A 60 -12.71 15.20 10.73
CA PHE A 60 -11.91 16.19 10.00
C PHE A 60 -12.41 16.28 8.55
N PRO A 61 -12.91 17.45 8.10
CA PRO A 61 -13.37 17.61 6.72
C PRO A 61 -12.22 17.56 5.70
N GLU A 62 -11.06 18.13 6.05
CA GLU A 62 -9.91 18.29 5.16
C GLU A 62 -8.94 17.10 5.24
N VAL A 63 -8.49 16.62 4.07
CA VAL A 63 -7.56 15.48 3.95
C VAL A 63 -6.23 15.72 4.67
N PRO A 64 -5.58 16.90 4.51
CA PRO A 64 -4.33 17.20 5.24
C PRO A 64 -4.49 17.09 6.76
N ASN A 65 -5.64 17.47 7.30
CA ASN A 65 -5.90 17.39 8.74
C ASN A 65 -6.06 15.95 9.22
N ARG A 66 -6.65 15.05 8.42
CA ARG A 66 -6.73 13.60 8.71
C ARG A 66 -5.34 12.98 8.78
N ILE A 67 -4.50 13.29 7.78
CA ILE A 67 -3.13 12.77 7.70
C ILE A 67 -2.30 13.31 8.87
N ARG A 68 -2.29 14.64 9.09
CA ARG A 68 -1.55 15.27 10.20
C ARG A 68 -1.97 14.71 11.54
N TYR A 69 -3.27 14.61 11.81
CA TYR A 69 -3.78 14.02 13.04
C TYR A 69 -3.28 12.60 13.25
N THR A 70 -3.34 11.75 12.22
CA THR A 70 -2.84 10.37 12.32
C THR A 70 -1.37 10.32 12.67
N VAL A 71 -0.54 11.13 11.99
CA VAL A 71 0.91 11.20 12.25
C VAL A 71 1.18 11.66 13.67
N GLU A 72 0.56 12.74 14.13
CA GLU A 72 0.71 13.28 15.49
C GLU A 72 0.34 12.24 16.56
N GLN A 73 -0.74 11.46 16.34
CA GLN A 73 -1.11 10.39 17.28
C GLN A 73 -0.07 9.28 17.32
N VAL A 74 0.44 8.85 16.14
CA VAL A 74 1.46 7.81 16.10
C VAL A 74 2.76 8.30 16.75
N GLU A 75 3.26 9.47 16.40
CA GLU A 75 4.47 10.04 16.98
C GLU A 75 4.34 10.20 18.50
N LYS A 76 3.19 10.66 18.97
CA LYS A 76 2.90 10.81 20.41
C LYS A 76 2.98 9.50 21.18
N TYR A 77 2.46 8.40 20.61
CA TYR A 77 2.38 7.12 21.33
C TYR A 77 3.58 6.20 21.10
N THR A 78 4.39 6.47 20.07
CA THR A 78 5.50 5.60 19.69
C THR A 78 6.88 6.26 19.71
N GLY A 79 6.94 7.60 19.64
CA GLY A 79 8.18 8.35 19.46
C GLY A 79 8.79 8.29 18.05
N LEU A 80 8.06 7.80 17.05
CA LEU A 80 8.54 7.64 15.67
C LEU A 80 8.40 8.95 14.86
N HIS A 81 9.30 9.88 15.03
CA HIS A 81 9.26 11.22 14.39
C HIS A 81 9.37 11.24 12.86
N ASP A 82 9.77 10.13 12.22
CA ASP A 82 9.79 9.99 10.76
C ASP A 82 8.51 9.32 10.20
N PHE A 83 7.49 9.13 11.04
CA PHE A 83 6.27 8.42 10.63
C PHE A 83 5.53 9.13 9.50
N GLY A 84 5.51 10.46 9.47
CA GLY A 84 4.88 11.23 8.41
C GLY A 84 5.48 10.94 7.03
N LYS A 85 6.81 10.88 6.92
CA LYS A 85 7.53 10.53 5.69
C LYS A 85 7.27 9.08 5.28
N TYR A 86 7.28 8.16 6.23
CA TYR A 86 6.96 6.74 5.99
C TYR A 86 5.54 6.57 5.46
N LEU A 87 4.57 7.25 6.06
CA LEU A 87 3.18 7.24 5.61
C LEU A 87 3.03 7.80 4.21
N THR A 88 3.71 8.91 3.89
CA THR A 88 3.70 9.49 2.54
C THR A 88 4.24 8.51 1.51
N ALA A 89 5.40 7.87 1.76
CA ALA A 89 5.93 6.84 0.88
C ALA A 89 4.94 5.69 0.63
N MET A 90 4.21 5.28 1.67
CA MET A 90 3.18 4.24 1.54
C MET A 90 2.01 4.70 0.67
N LEU A 91 1.54 5.94 0.82
CA LEU A 91 0.45 6.51 0.03
C LEU A 91 0.85 6.74 -1.43
N GLU A 92 2.10 7.14 -1.70
CA GLU A 92 2.66 7.23 -3.05
C GLU A 92 2.70 5.87 -3.75
N LEU A 93 3.13 4.79 -3.03
CA LEU A 93 3.07 3.42 -3.54
C LEU A 93 1.64 2.98 -3.83
N ASP A 94 0.72 3.20 -2.88
CA ASP A 94 -0.67 2.81 -3.02
C ASP A 94 -1.34 3.54 -4.19
N ALA A 95 -1.01 4.81 -4.42
CA ALA A 95 -1.51 5.58 -5.55
C ALA A 95 -0.93 5.10 -6.88
N PHE A 96 0.37 4.82 -6.93
CA PHE A 96 1.03 4.33 -8.14
C PHE A 96 0.52 2.94 -8.55
N PHE A 97 0.32 2.05 -7.58
CA PHE A 97 -0.16 0.69 -7.82
C PHE A 97 -1.68 0.51 -7.65
N LEU A 98 -2.42 1.57 -7.37
CA LEU A 98 -3.88 1.56 -7.13
C LEU A 98 -4.30 0.55 -6.07
N ASN A 99 -3.66 0.59 -4.90
CA ASN A 99 -4.02 -0.25 -3.78
C ASN A 99 -5.27 0.28 -3.07
N GLU A 100 -6.41 -0.37 -3.26
CA GLU A 100 -7.71 0.05 -2.72
C GLU A 100 -7.97 -0.41 -1.27
N ASP A 101 -7.03 -1.14 -0.66
CA ASP A 101 -7.27 -1.71 0.68
C ASP A 101 -6.31 -1.21 1.77
N ARG A 102 -5.76 -0.01 1.62
CA ARG A 102 -4.95 0.64 2.66
C ARG A 102 -5.79 1.21 3.79
N HIS A 103 -6.52 0.39 4.51
CA HIS A 103 -7.26 0.82 5.69
C HIS A 103 -6.35 0.89 6.95
N THR A 104 -6.84 1.48 8.05
CA THR A 104 -6.06 1.73 9.29
C THR A 104 -5.50 0.47 9.96
N ASN A 105 -5.98 -0.73 9.63
CA ASN A 105 -5.38 -1.99 10.09
C ASN A 105 -4.24 -2.50 9.17
N ASN A 106 -4.11 -1.97 7.94
CA ASN A 106 -3.03 -2.30 7.00
C ASN A 106 -1.88 -1.28 7.05
N ILE A 107 -1.92 -0.38 8.03
CA ILE A 107 -0.83 0.49 8.43
C ILE A 107 -0.46 0.13 9.85
N ALA A 108 0.82 -0.18 10.12
CA ALA A 108 1.22 -0.67 11.43
C ALA A 108 2.61 -0.17 11.85
N VAL A 109 2.90 -0.35 13.11
CA VAL A 109 4.22 -0.21 13.71
C VAL A 109 4.65 -1.53 14.34
N LEU A 110 5.94 -1.74 14.52
CA LEU A 110 6.50 -2.85 15.30
C LEU A 110 6.75 -2.40 16.72
N TYR A 111 6.41 -3.25 17.68
CA TYR A 111 6.78 -3.06 19.08
C TYR A 111 7.76 -4.16 19.50
N ASP A 112 8.96 -3.77 19.90
CA ASP A 112 9.99 -4.65 20.45
C ASP A 112 9.77 -4.79 21.96
N THR A 113 9.42 -6.00 22.39
CA THR A 113 9.06 -6.27 23.80
C THR A 113 10.28 -6.35 24.73
N GLU A 114 11.48 -6.55 24.19
CA GLU A 114 12.71 -6.60 24.99
C GLU A 114 13.29 -5.20 25.19
N LYS A 115 13.23 -4.36 24.15
CA LYS A 115 13.76 -3.00 24.18
C LYS A 115 12.75 -1.97 24.66
N ASP A 116 11.48 -2.36 24.78
CA ASP A 116 10.35 -1.46 25.09
C ASP A 116 10.30 -0.23 24.17
N CYS A 117 10.42 -0.46 22.85
CA CYS A 117 10.44 0.60 21.85
C CYS A 117 9.65 0.23 20.59
N TYR A 118 9.29 1.24 19.83
CA TYR A 118 8.62 1.09 18.55
C TYR A 118 9.59 1.26 17.38
N GLU A 119 9.32 0.56 16.29
CA GLU A 119 10.02 0.65 15.00
C GLU A 119 8.99 0.77 13.88
N LEU A 120 9.37 1.36 12.73
CA LEU A 120 8.54 1.34 11.53
C LEU A 120 8.41 -0.10 11.02
N SER A 121 7.19 -0.51 10.63
CA SER A 121 7.02 -1.84 10.03
C SER A 121 7.50 -1.82 8.57
N PRO A 122 7.87 -2.97 7.99
CA PRO A 122 7.88 -3.10 6.55
C PRO A 122 6.52 -2.73 5.97
N ILE A 123 6.47 -2.16 4.76
CA ILE A 123 5.21 -1.94 4.03
C ILE A 123 4.68 -3.32 3.61
N PHE A 124 3.44 -3.62 3.94
CA PHE A 124 2.80 -4.93 3.71
C PHE A 124 1.38 -4.77 3.19
N ASP A 125 0.79 -5.88 2.76
CA ASP A 125 -0.60 -6.00 2.33
C ASP A 125 -0.96 -5.09 1.14
N GLN A 126 -0.34 -5.40 -0.02
CA GLN A 126 -0.65 -4.81 -1.31
C GLN A 126 -1.49 -5.76 -2.19
N GLY A 127 -2.22 -6.71 -1.61
CA GLY A 127 -2.93 -7.76 -2.35
C GLY A 127 -4.05 -7.24 -3.25
N LEU A 128 -4.67 -6.11 -2.93
CA LEU A 128 -5.68 -5.45 -3.75
C LEU A 128 -5.12 -4.26 -4.54
N SER A 129 -3.93 -4.43 -5.11
CA SER A 129 -3.31 -3.49 -6.05
C SER A 129 -3.56 -3.90 -7.50
N LEU A 130 -3.30 -2.99 -8.44
CA LEU A 130 -3.34 -3.23 -9.89
C LEU A 130 -4.70 -3.76 -10.40
N LEU A 131 -5.79 -3.39 -9.72
CA LEU A 131 -7.13 -3.86 -10.03
C LEU A 131 -7.24 -5.40 -9.99
N ALA A 132 -6.64 -6.01 -8.95
CA ALA A 132 -6.47 -7.46 -8.84
C ALA A 132 -7.79 -8.23 -8.70
N ASP A 133 -8.86 -7.63 -8.19
CA ASP A 133 -10.17 -8.29 -8.10
C ASP A 133 -10.89 -8.33 -9.45
N THR A 134 -10.40 -9.19 -10.33
CA THR A 134 -10.97 -9.38 -11.67
C THR A 134 -12.28 -10.17 -11.68
N SER A 135 -12.62 -10.81 -10.56
CA SER A 135 -13.80 -11.67 -10.45
C SER A 135 -15.07 -10.88 -10.11
N PHE A 136 -14.94 -9.78 -9.36
CA PHE A 136 -16.08 -9.00 -8.87
C PHE A 136 -16.03 -7.54 -9.32
N ASP A 137 -15.03 -6.78 -8.89
CA ASP A 137 -15.03 -5.33 -9.07
C ASP A 137 -14.45 -4.86 -10.39
N PHE A 138 -13.39 -5.51 -10.89
CA PHE A 138 -12.63 -5.06 -12.06
C PHE A 138 -12.54 -6.13 -13.16
N SER A 139 -13.70 -6.66 -13.61
CA SER A 139 -13.76 -7.63 -14.69
C SER A 139 -12.89 -7.25 -15.89
N LEU A 140 -12.22 -8.24 -16.50
CA LEU A 140 -11.38 -8.02 -17.68
C LEU A 140 -12.18 -7.52 -18.90
N GLU A 141 -13.49 -7.79 -18.95
CA GLU A 141 -14.39 -7.27 -20.00
C GLU A 141 -14.66 -5.77 -19.88
N ARG A 142 -14.43 -5.18 -18.70
CA ARG A 142 -14.64 -3.74 -18.48
C ARG A 142 -13.45 -2.94 -19.03
N PRO A 143 -13.71 -1.79 -19.72
CA PRO A 143 -12.64 -0.90 -20.16
C PRO A 143 -11.73 -0.49 -18.99
N LEU A 144 -10.41 -0.54 -19.21
CA LEU A 144 -9.42 -0.23 -18.17
C LEU A 144 -9.63 1.17 -17.56
N GLU A 145 -9.94 2.15 -18.40
CA GLU A 145 -10.19 3.54 -17.97
C GLU A 145 -11.36 3.66 -17.00
N ASP A 146 -12.41 2.84 -17.19
CA ASP A 146 -13.56 2.83 -16.28
C ASP A 146 -13.23 2.15 -14.95
N CYS A 147 -12.36 1.14 -14.96
CA CYS A 147 -11.84 0.53 -13.75
C CYS A 147 -10.98 1.51 -12.95
N ILE A 148 -10.08 2.25 -13.63
CA ILE A 148 -9.22 3.26 -12.99
C ILE A 148 -10.04 4.41 -12.38
N LYS A 149 -11.17 4.77 -12.99
CA LYS A 149 -12.07 5.80 -12.42
C LYS A 149 -12.85 5.32 -11.21
N ARG A 150 -13.07 3.99 -11.12
CA ARG A 150 -13.90 3.39 -10.07
C ARG A 150 -13.10 3.01 -8.82
N VAL A 151 -11.81 2.70 -8.96
CA VAL A 151 -10.98 2.31 -7.84
C VAL A 151 -10.81 3.45 -6.84
N GLU A 152 -10.98 3.17 -5.56
CA GLU A 152 -10.96 4.16 -4.49
C GLU A 152 -9.82 3.93 -3.51
N ALA A 153 -9.17 5.02 -3.11
CA ALA A 153 -8.14 5.01 -2.09
C ALA A 153 -8.73 4.97 -0.67
N LYS A 154 -7.92 4.56 0.29
CA LYS A 154 -8.15 4.59 1.75
C LYS A 154 -6.84 4.98 2.44
N PRO A 155 -6.83 5.41 3.73
CA PRO A 155 -7.99 5.63 4.59
C PRO A 155 -8.43 7.11 4.64
N PHE A 156 -7.68 8.04 4.04
CA PHE A 156 -7.89 9.47 4.28
C PHE A 156 -8.85 10.12 3.27
N HIS A 157 -8.90 9.60 2.04
CA HIS A 157 -9.81 10.05 0.98
C HIS A 157 -10.02 8.95 -0.05
N SER A 158 -11.14 8.97 -0.80
CA SER A 158 -11.39 8.02 -1.90
C SER A 158 -10.57 8.30 -3.17
N SER A 159 -10.07 9.53 -3.35
CA SER A 159 -9.18 9.88 -4.46
C SER A 159 -7.71 9.70 -4.08
N PHE A 160 -6.98 8.84 -4.81
CA PHE A 160 -5.54 8.67 -4.65
C PHE A 160 -4.78 9.99 -4.81
N VAL A 161 -5.12 10.80 -5.81
CA VAL A 161 -4.44 12.08 -6.08
C VAL A 161 -4.58 13.02 -4.89
N GLN A 162 -5.80 13.24 -4.39
CA GLN A 162 -6.01 14.14 -3.25
C GLN A 162 -5.30 13.66 -1.99
N GLN A 163 -5.22 12.33 -1.79
CA GLN A 163 -4.55 11.75 -0.64
C GLN A 163 -3.03 11.93 -0.74
N VAL A 164 -2.44 11.69 -1.92
CA VAL A 164 -1.00 11.86 -2.16
C VAL A 164 -0.61 13.33 -2.11
N ASP A 165 -1.32 14.22 -2.82
CA ASP A 165 -1.05 15.66 -2.83
C ASP A 165 -1.01 16.22 -1.40
N ALA A 166 -1.99 15.82 -0.56
CA ALA A 166 -2.03 16.25 0.83
C ALA A 166 -0.86 15.71 1.67
N ALA A 167 -0.43 14.48 1.43
CA ALA A 167 0.71 13.88 2.14
C ALA A 167 2.04 14.50 1.71
N GLU A 168 2.22 14.72 0.41
CA GLU A 168 3.42 15.36 -0.16
C GLU A 168 3.54 16.84 0.25
N GLU A 169 2.42 17.57 0.34
CA GLU A 169 2.40 18.93 0.86
C GLU A 169 2.90 18.98 2.32
N LEU A 170 2.53 18.00 3.13
CA LEU A 170 2.91 17.95 4.56
C LEU A 170 4.33 17.45 4.81
N TYR A 171 4.79 16.45 4.05
CA TYR A 171 6.02 15.69 4.38
C TYR A 171 7.00 15.57 3.22
N GLY A 172 6.68 16.14 2.06
CA GLY A 172 7.48 16.07 0.83
C GLY A 172 7.40 14.71 0.12
N ILE A 173 7.84 14.68 -1.13
CA ILE A 173 7.94 13.47 -1.96
C ILE A 173 8.97 12.52 -1.34
N GLN A 174 8.64 11.24 -1.24
CA GLN A 174 9.46 10.21 -0.58
C GLN A 174 9.99 9.14 -1.53
N ILE A 175 9.34 8.92 -2.69
CA ILE A 175 9.68 7.85 -3.62
C ILE A 175 10.14 8.41 -4.95
N HIS A 176 11.19 7.77 -5.50
CA HIS A 176 11.58 7.89 -6.89
C HIS A 176 11.74 6.52 -7.50
N PHE A 177 10.97 6.25 -8.56
CA PHE A 177 11.06 5.01 -9.31
C PHE A 177 12.13 5.13 -10.40
N ASN A 178 13.13 4.26 -10.38
CA ASN A 178 14.19 4.18 -11.38
C ASN A 178 13.96 3.01 -12.35
N PHE A 179 12.75 2.88 -12.87
CA PHE A 179 12.40 1.87 -13.86
C PHE A 179 11.55 2.47 -14.98
N GLY A 180 11.64 1.89 -16.15
CA GLY A 180 10.86 2.28 -17.31
C GLY A 180 10.03 1.13 -17.88
N ALA A 181 9.42 1.36 -19.05
CA ALA A 181 8.55 0.39 -19.69
C ALA A 181 9.26 -0.95 -20.02
N LYS A 182 10.58 -0.94 -20.25
CA LYS A 182 11.36 -2.15 -20.53
C LYS A 182 11.52 -3.03 -19.30
N GLU A 183 11.77 -2.42 -18.15
CA GLU A 183 11.88 -3.11 -16.87
C GLU A 183 10.53 -3.70 -16.49
N VAL A 184 9.43 -2.95 -16.66
CA VAL A 184 8.06 -3.45 -16.44
C VAL A 184 7.79 -4.68 -17.30
N GLN A 185 8.07 -4.63 -18.60
CA GLN A 185 7.87 -5.78 -19.49
C GLN A 185 8.68 -7.00 -19.05
N LYS A 186 9.94 -6.80 -18.68
CA LYS A 186 10.81 -7.88 -18.21
C LYS A 186 10.27 -8.57 -16.97
N GLU A 187 9.82 -7.79 -15.99
CA GLU A 187 9.25 -8.35 -14.76
C GLU A 187 7.93 -9.07 -15.03
N LEU A 188 7.04 -8.52 -15.87
CA LEU A 188 5.78 -9.15 -16.22
C LEU A 188 5.95 -10.47 -16.98
N GLN A 189 7.00 -10.64 -17.78
CA GLN A 189 7.31 -11.92 -18.43
C GLN A 189 7.56 -13.06 -17.43
N THR A 190 8.03 -12.76 -16.23
CA THR A 190 8.24 -13.77 -15.17
C THR A 190 6.92 -14.35 -14.63
N LEU A 191 5.80 -13.70 -14.90
CA LEU A 191 4.47 -14.08 -14.41
C LEU A 191 3.68 -14.98 -15.40
N ASN A 192 4.22 -15.22 -16.60
CA ASN A 192 3.53 -15.97 -17.69
C ASN A 192 3.10 -17.40 -17.30
N GLU A 193 3.77 -18.03 -16.35
CA GLU A 193 3.41 -19.37 -15.87
C GLU A 193 2.19 -19.38 -14.93
N GLY A 194 1.86 -18.24 -14.31
CA GLY A 194 0.80 -18.15 -13.28
C GLY A 194 -0.42 -17.33 -13.68
N TYR A 195 -0.29 -16.45 -14.69
CA TYR A 195 -1.34 -15.52 -15.08
C TYR A 195 -1.63 -15.60 -16.59
N SER A 196 -2.89 -15.35 -16.97
CA SER A 196 -3.26 -15.28 -18.39
C SER A 196 -2.60 -14.07 -19.07
N GLU A 197 -2.36 -14.20 -20.38
CA GLU A 197 -1.81 -13.11 -21.20
C GLU A 197 -2.66 -11.84 -21.11
N GLU A 198 -3.98 -11.98 -21.01
CA GLU A 198 -4.92 -10.87 -20.87
C GLU A 198 -4.69 -10.08 -19.59
N ILE A 199 -4.48 -10.77 -18.47
CA ILE A 199 -4.13 -10.13 -17.18
C ILE A 199 -2.81 -9.39 -17.28
N ILE A 200 -1.79 -10.02 -17.86
CA ILE A 200 -0.46 -9.42 -18.01
C ILE A 200 -0.50 -8.18 -18.89
N MET A 201 -1.19 -8.22 -20.02
CA MET A 201 -1.38 -7.07 -20.90
C MET A 201 -2.13 -5.92 -20.20
N ARG A 202 -3.15 -6.26 -19.41
CA ARG A 202 -3.89 -5.27 -18.62
C ARG A 202 -3.00 -4.59 -17.59
N ILE A 203 -2.19 -5.35 -16.86
CA ILE A 203 -1.25 -4.80 -15.87
C ILE A 203 -0.22 -3.90 -16.56
N GLU A 204 0.33 -4.31 -17.70
CA GLU A 204 1.28 -3.48 -18.47
C GLU A 204 0.66 -2.15 -18.90
N ARG A 205 -0.56 -2.17 -19.44
CA ARG A 205 -1.28 -0.96 -19.83
C ARG A 205 -1.54 -0.06 -18.63
N LEU A 206 -1.99 -0.64 -17.51
CA LEU A 206 -2.23 0.08 -16.26
C LEU A 206 -0.96 0.77 -15.77
N LEU A 207 0.16 0.04 -15.68
CA LEU A 207 1.43 0.62 -15.21
C LEU A 207 1.92 1.74 -16.12
N ARG A 208 1.74 1.62 -17.45
CA ARG A 208 2.06 2.72 -18.39
C ARG A 208 1.21 3.97 -18.14
N GLU A 209 -0.08 3.81 -17.80
CA GLU A 209 -0.95 4.95 -17.41
C GLU A 209 -0.48 5.58 -16.10
N GLN A 210 -0.16 4.77 -15.10
CA GLN A 210 0.33 5.26 -13.80
C GLN A 210 1.69 5.96 -13.93
N MET A 211 2.61 5.45 -14.74
CA MET A 211 3.88 6.12 -15.05
C MET A 211 3.68 7.49 -15.70
N ARG A 212 2.67 7.66 -16.54
CA ARG A 212 2.34 8.98 -17.11
C ARG A 212 1.70 9.91 -16.07
N ARG A 213 0.78 9.36 -15.26
CA ARG A 213 0.06 10.13 -14.23
C ARG A 213 1.00 10.65 -13.15
N TYR A 214 1.92 9.82 -12.70
CA TYR A 214 2.90 10.10 -11.66
C TYR A 214 4.32 10.24 -12.24
N ALA A 215 4.43 10.93 -13.40
CA ALA A 215 5.71 11.08 -14.09
C ALA A 215 6.78 11.76 -13.22
N TYR A 216 6.38 12.57 -12.26
CA TYR A 216 7.29 13.23 -11.31
C TYR A 216 7.91 12.25 -10.28
N LEU A 217 7.35 11.04 -10.13
CA LEU A 217 7.92 9.97 -9.31
C LEU A 217 8.78 8.99 -10.13
N VAL A 218 8.85 9.13 -11.45
CA VAL A 218 9.55 8.20 -12.37
C VAL A 218 10.68 8.94 -13.06
N ASP A 219 11.93 8.42 -12.96
CA ASP A 219 13.11 8.95 -13.64
C ASP A 219 13.14 8.64 -15.15
#